data_0b399f70bc8cf6695c359e209f82fd3d
#
_entry.id   0b399f70bc8cf6695c359e209f82fd3d
#
_cell.length_a   1.000
_cell.length_b   1.000
_cell.length_c   1.000
_cell.angle_alpha   90.00
_cell.angle_beta   90.00
_cell.angle_gamma   90.00
#
_symmetry.space_group_name_H-M   'P 1'
#
loop_
_entity.id
_entity.type
_entity.pdbx_description
1 polymer ?
#
loop_
_entity_poly.entity_id
_entity_poly.type
_entity_poly.pdbx_seq_one_letter_code
_entity_poly.pdbx_strand_id
1 'polypeptide(L)' 'MQYYMHINGQQVGPFDESLLMLNGLTPTTPVWADGMTGWMPANQVAALSYLFVGQV' A
#
# COMPACT_ATOMS: atom_id res chain seq x y z
N MET A 1 -11.99 0.02 0.01
CA MET A 1 -11.17 -0.41 1.15
C MET A 1 -10.07 0.59 1.39
N GLN A 2 -9.79 0.90 2.63
CA GLN A 2 -8.84 1.96 2.96
C GLN A 2 -7.56 1.39 3.50
N TYR A 3 -6.45 1.99 3.11
CA TYR A 3 -5.12 1.51 3.44
C TYR A 3 -4.31 2.63 4.09
N TYR A 4 -3.43 2.23 4.99
CA TYR A 4 -2.42 3.10 5.57
C TYR A 4 -1.08 2.75 4.93
N MET A 5 -0.20 3.74 4.81
CA MET A 5 1.15 3.55 4.28
C MET A 5 2.16 4.11 5.26
N HIS A 6 3.37 3.52 5.26
CA HIS A 6 4.51 4.10 5.95
C HIS A 6 5.43 4.73 4.92
N ILE A 7 5.57 6.04 4.99
CA ILE A 7 6.43 6.80 4.08
C ILE A 7 7.36 7.66 4.92
N ASN A 8 8.66 7.48 4.71
CA ASN A 8 9.70 8.23 5.43
C ASN A 8 9.54 8.13 6.95
N GLY A 9 9.17 6.94 7.44
CA GLY A 9 8.99 6.71 8.86
C GLY A 9 7.70 7.23 9.44
N GLN A 10 6.78 7.70 8.60
CA GLN A 10 5.50 8.23 9.07
C GLN A 10 4.36 7.43 8.50
N GLN A 11 3.37 7.17 9.35
CA GLN A 11 2.13 6.55 8.92
C GLN A 11 1.24 7.62 8.30
N VAL A 12 0.77 7.35 7.09
CA VAL A 12 -0.12 8.25 6.38
C VAL A 12 -1.39 7.50 5.97
N GLY A 13 -2.46 8.22 5.79
CA GLY A 13 -3.73 7.66 5.41
C GLY A 13 -4.78 7.93 6.44
N PRO A 14 -5.93 7.26 6.34
CA PRO A 14 -6.21 6.18 5.37
C PRO A 14 -6.52 6.73 3.97
N PHE A 15 -6.15 5.94 2.96
CA PHE A 15 -6.44 6.26 1.55
C PHE A 15 -7.19 5.09 0.91
N ASP A 16 -8.11 5.42 0.00
CA ASP A 16 -8.69 4.40 -0.86
C ASP A 16 -7.61 3.86 -1.79
N GLU A 17 -7.75 2.60 -2.23
CA GLU A 17 -6.70 1.99 -3.05
C GLU A 17 -6.44 2.78 -4.33
N SER A 18 -7.45 3.44 -4.87
CA SER A 18 -7.28 4.26 -6.08
C SER A 18 -6.39 5.48 -5.86
N LEU A 19 -6.18 5.88 -4.61
CA LEU A 19 -5.38 7.05 -4.27
C LEU A 19 -3.96 6.70 -3.86
N LEU A 20 -3.67 5.43 -3.64
CA LEU A 20 -2.37 5.03 -3.10
C LEU A 20 -1.23 5.40 -4.03
N MET A 21 -1.37 5.12 -5.32
CA MET A 21 -0.31 5.43 -6.29
C MET A 21 -0.06 6.93 -6.39
N LEU A 22 -1.12 7.73 -6.28
CA LEU A 22 -1.00 9.18 -6.33
C LEU A 22 -0.29 9.72 -5.10
N ASN A 23 -0.29 8.97 -4.02
CA ASN A 23 0.29 9.39 -2.76
C ASN A 23 1.65 8.75 -2.48
N GLY A 24 2.28 8.20 -3.50
CA GLY A 24 3.66 7.74 -3.40
C GLY A 24 3.85 6.26 -3.15
N LEU A 25 2.82 5.45 -3.38
CA LEU A 25 2.95 4.01 -3.19
C LEU A 25 4.00 3.43 -4.14
N THR A 26 4.90 2.62 -3.59
CA THR A 26 5.87 1.84 -4.36
C THR A 26 5.69 0.37 -4.00
N PRO A 27 6.26 -0.57 -4.80
CA PRO A 27 6.12 -2.00 -4.47
C PRO A 27 6.63 -2.37 -3.09
N THR A 28 7.59 -1.62 -2.56
CA THR A 28 8.18 -1.93 -1.26
C THR A 28 7.57 -1.11 -0.12
N THR A 29 6.66 -0.20 -0.41
CA THR A 29 6.03 0.61 0.64
C THR A 29 5.23 -0.27 1.60
N PRO A 30 5.52 -0.24 2.91
CA PRO A 30 4.71 -0.98 3.86
C PRO A 30 3.28 -0.41 3.88
N VAL A 31 2.31 -1.30 3.84
CA VAL A 31 0.89 -0.93 3.89
C VAL A 31 0.18 -1.78 4.93
N TRP A 32 -0.92 -1.25 5.42
CA TRP A 32 -1.78 -1.97 6.35
C TRP A 32 -3.23 -1.58 6.09
N ALA A 33 -4.12 -2.55 6.23
CA ALA A 33 -5.55 -2.32 6.12
C ALA A 33 -6.25 -3.07 7.23
N ASP A 34 -7.47 -2.65 7.53
CA ASP A 34 -8.28 -3.30 8.55
C ASP A 34 -8.44 -4.78 8.20
N GLY A 35 -8.17 -5.63 9.18
CA GLY A 35 -8.21 -7.08 8.98
C GLY A 35 -6.87 -7.71 8.68
N MET A 36 -5.83 -6.92 8.39
CA MET A 36 -4.49 -7.46 8.22
C MET A 36 -3.82 -7.64 9.58
N THR A 37 -2.97 -8.67 9.68
CA THR A 37 -2.29 -8.95 10.94
C THR A 37 -1.08 -8.05 11.18
N GLY A 38 -0.60 -7.36 10.15
CA GLY A 38 0.56 -6.48 10.29
C GLY A 38 0.88 -5.79 8.98
N TRP A 39 1.92 -4.97 9.01
CA TRP A 39 2.38 -4.24 7.84
C TRP A 39 3.06 -5.18 6.86
N MET A 40 2.79 -4.99 5.58
CA MET A 40 3.38 -5.79 4.51
C MET A 40 3.78 -4.89 3.36
N PRO A 41 4.85 -5.25 2.62
CA PRO A 41 5.16 -4.51 1.39
C PRO A 41 3.96 -4.56 0.43
N ALA A 42 3.72 -3.47 -0.27
CA ALA A 42 2.54 -3.36 -1.13
C ALA A 42 2.49 -4.49 -2.18
N ASN A 43 3.65 -4.90 -2.70
CA ASN A 43 3.69 -5.94 -3.73
C ASN A 43 3.34 -7.33 -3.19
N GLN A 44 3.27 -7.50 -1.88
CA GLN A 44 2.87 -8.77 -1.27
C GLN A 44 1.42 -8.74 -0.79
N VAL A 45 0.75 -7.63 -0.93
CA VAL A 45 -0.68 -7.54 -0.62
C VAL A 45 -1.45 -7.92 -1.87
N ALA A 46 -2.18 -9.03 -1.81
CA ALA A 46 -2.86 -9.56 -3.00
C ALA A 46 -3.78 -8.51 -3.63
N ALA A 47 -4.48 -7.74 -2.81
CA ALA A 47 -5.42 -6.74 -3.30
C ALA A 47 -4.73 -5.57 -4.01
N LEU A 48 -3.43 -5.38 -3.78
CA LEU A 48 -2.67 -4.28 -4.38
C LEU A 48 -1.68 -4.74 -5.44
N SER A 49 -1.44 -6.04 -5.54
CA SER A 49 -0.41 -6.54 -6.45
C SER A 49 -0.69 -6.17 -7.90
N TYR A 50 -1.96 -6.03 -8.26
CA TYR A 50 -2.32 -5.68 -9.64
C TYR A 50 -1.81 -4.29 -10.04
N LEU A 51 -1.55 -3.42 -9.07
CA LEU A 51 -1.02 -2.08 -9.36
C LEU A 51 0.39 -2.12 -9.92
N PHE A 52 1.09 -3.22 -9.71
CA PHE A 52 2.49 -3.36 -10.12
C PHE A 52 2.66 -4.35 -11.27
N VAL A 53 1.56 -4.84 -11.81
CA VAL A 53 1.61 -5.74 -12.96
C VAL A 53 2.16 -4.98 -14.17
N GLY A 54 3.15 -5.57 -14.82
CA GLY A 54 3.77 -4.93 -15.98
C GLY A 54 4.91 -3.99 -15.64
N GLN A 55 5.19 -3.77 -14.38
CA GLN A 55 6.35 -2.99 -13.96
C GLN A 55 7.58 -3.89 -13.95
N VAL A 56 8.63 -3.44 -14.53
CA VAL A 56 9.87 -4.22 -14.69
C VAL A 56 11.02 -3.50 -14.03
#